data_0154de2d01ca3a35032d77e447cdfa18
#
_entry.id   0154de2d01ca3a35032d77e447cdfa18
#
_cell.length_a   1.000
_cell.length_b   1.000
_cell.length_c   1.000
_cell.angle_alpha   90.00
_cell.angle_beta   90.00
_cell.angle_gamma   90.00
#
_symmetry.space_group_name_H-M   'P 1'
#
loop_
_entity.id
_entity.type
_entity.pdbx_description
1 polymer ?
#
loop_
_entity_poly.entity_id
_entity_poly.type
_entity_poly.pdbx_seq_one_letter_code
_entity_poly.pdbx_strand_id
1 'polypeptide(L)'
;RSDLAFMGSCNNGRIEDMRITADILRGRKVAPGVVLKIVPSTDAIWMQCLDEGLIDIFKEAGALVSNAGCAGCAAGQVGQNGKGEVTVSTGNRNFPGKQGQGSVFLASPAVVAASALAGYITTPDAIPAKPMEPAGSASRPVTQTAKAQAASAVRPTTIKGRIWLIERDNIDTDMIFHNRYLAITEMREMGQYAFDNLDGYKDFAKKAQPGDIIVAGKNFGSGSSRQQAVDCFISLGIQAVIARSFGAIYERNAINAAFPVLTYGSFEKIDLKDGDVITINLLTGDVVNER
;
A
#
# COMPACT_ATOMS: atom_id res chain seq x y z
N ARG A 1 -3.77 -24.29 8.76
CA ARG A 1 -3.70 -22.92 9.27
C ARG A 1 -4.54 -22.00 8.40
N SER A 2 -5.17 -20.99 9.02
CA SER A 2 -5.84 -19.90 8.33
C SER A 2 -5.11 -18.59 8.67
N ASP A 3 -4.82 -17.77 7.65
CA ASP A 3 -4.15 -16.47 7.84
C ASP A 3 -5.20 -15.36 7.85
N LEU A 4 -6.34 -15.59 7.18
CA LEU A 4 -7.41 -14.63 7.04
C LEU A 4 -8.77 -15.32 7.20
N ALA A 5 -9.66 -14.70 7.93
CA ALA A 5 -11.07 -15.03 8.00
C ALA A 5 -11.89 -13.85 7.45
N PHE A 6 -12.76 -14.13 6.50
CA PHE A 6 -13.59 -13.11 5.87
C PHE A 6 -15.07 -13.42 6.07
N MET A 7 -15.77 -12.49 6.69
CA MET A 7 -17.20 -12.56 6.99
C MET A 7 -17.91 -11.40 6.32
N GLY A 8 -18.88 -11.68 5.45
CA GLY A 8 -19.68 -10.63 4.88
C GLY A 8 -19.95 -10.72 3.40
N SER A 9 -20.01 -9.56 2.76
CA SER A 9 -20.47 -9.26 1.42
C SER A 9 -22.00 -9.30 1.24
N CYS A 10 -22.48 -9.07 0.00
CA CYS A 10 -23.89 -8.88 -0.30
C CYS A 10 -24.80 -10.08 0.04
N ASN A 11 -24.30 -11.32 0.02
CA ASN A 11 -25.10 -12.50 0.32
C ASN A 11 -24.98 -12.98 1.77
N ASN A 12 -23.81 -12.90 2.37
CA ASN A 12 -23.50 -13.50 3.66
C ASN A 12 -23.06 -12.47 4.68
N GLY A 13 -23.49 -11.21 4.53
CA GLY A 13 -23.33 -10.12 5.44
C GLY A 13 -24.66 -9.58 5.94
N ARG A 14 -25.70 -10.40 6.01
CA ARG A 14 -27.03 -10.06 6.52
C ARG A 14 -27.00 -10.03 8.04
N ILE A 15 -28.04 -9.47 8.64
CA ILE A 15 -28.08 -9.32 10.10
C ILE A 15 -28.04 -10.66 10.83
N GLU A 16 -28.66 -11.70 10.28
CA GLU A 16 -28.65 -13.05 10.84
C GLU A 16 -27.23 -13.62 10.87
N ASP A 17 -26.47 -13.41 9.80
CA ASP A 17 -25.08 -13.86 9.70
C ASP A 17 -24.19 -13.11 10.69
N MET A 18 -24.43 -11.80 10.88
CA MET A 18 -23.73 -10.97 11.84
C MET A 18 -24.01 -11.41 13.29
N ARG A 19 -25.28 -11.72 13.59
CA ARG A 19 -25.66 -12.24 14.93
C ARG A 19 -24.99 -13.58 15.23
N ILE A 20 -25.04 -14.53 14.29
CA ILE A 20 -24.36 -15.84 14.43
C ILE A 20 -22.86 -15.64 14.68
N THR A 21 -22.24 -14.75 13.92
CA THR A 21 -20.82 -14.45 14.07
C THR A 21 -20.50 -13.82 15.45
N ALA A 22 -21.32 -12.85 15.88
CA ALA A 22 -21.16 -12.19 17.17
C ALA A 22 -21.31 -13.16 18.36
N ASP A 23 -22.29 -14.06 18.28
CA ASP A 23 -22.53 -15.05 19.36
C ASP A 23 -21.33 -15.99 19.54
N ILE A 24 -20.68 -16.38 18.46
CA ILE A 24 -19.46 -17.21 18.51
C ILE A 24 -18.25 -16.40 19.02
N LEU A 25 -18.14 -15.14 18.64
CA LEU A 25 -17.00 -14.27 19.00
C LEU A 25 -17.12 -13.69 20.41
N ARG A 26 -18.31 -13.61 20.99
CA ARG A 26 -18.59 -12.94 22.27
C ARG A 26 -17.67 -13.42 23.39
N GLY A 27 -16.94 -12.47 24.00
CA GLY A 27 -16.00 -12.75 25.08
C GLY A 27 -14.73 -13.50 24.67
N ARG A 28 -14.48 -13.69 23.37
CA ARG A 28 -13.32 -14.41 22.84
C ARG A 28 -12.44 -13.49 21.99
N LYS A 29 -11.23 -13.93 21.69
CA LYS A 29 -10.28 -13.20 20.84
C LYS A 29 -9.92 -14.02 19.59
N VAL A 30 -9.80 -13.34 18.47
CA VAL A 30 -9.26 -13.91 17.24
C VAL A 30 -7.87 -14.48 17.50
N ALA A 31 -7.57 -15.63 16.93
CA ALA A 31 -6.29 -16.31 17.11
C ALA A 31 -5.11 -15.43 16.68
N PRO A 32 -3.98 -15.48 17.37
CA PRO A 32 -2.78 -14.76 16.97
C PRO A 32 -2.36 -15.08 15.53
N GLY A 33 -2.10 -14.04 14.72
CA GLY A 33 -1.72 -14.19 13.33
C GLY A 33 -2.86 -14.45 12.35
N VAL A 34 -4.12 -14.41 12.81
CA VAL A 34 -5.31 -14.41 11.93
C VAL A 34 -5.86 -12.99 11.85
N VAL A 35 -6.20 -12.54 10.66
CA VAL A 35 -6.92 -11.28 10.44
C VAL A 35 -8.39 -11.58 10.12
N LEU A 36 -9.30 -11.28 11.05
CA LEU A 36 -10.74 -11.38 10.81
C LEU A 36 -11.25 -10.05 10.24
N LYS A 37 -11.81 -10.10 9.03
CA LYS A 37 -12.43 -8.96 8.35
C LYS A 37 -13.92 -9.15 8.26
N ILE A 38 -14.70 -8.17 8.73
CA ILE A 38 -16.18 -8.20 8.74
C ILE A 38 -16.71 -7.06 7.89
N VAL A 39 -17.60 -7.38 6.96
CA VAL A 39 -18.21 -6.43 6.03
C VAL A 39 -19.72 -6.67 5.94
N PRO A 40 -20.55 -5.84 6.57
CA PRO A 40 -22.00 -5.91 6.44
C PRO A 40 -22.46 -5.73 4.99
N SER A 41 -23.59 -6.30 4.61
CA SER A 41 -24.08 -6.31 3.22
C SER A 41 -24.55 -4.92 2.75
N THR A 42 -25.14 -4.14 3.63
CA THR A 42 -25.67 -2.80 3.35
C THR A 42 -25.44 -1.88 4.55
N ASP A 43 -25.53 -0.58 4.30
CA ASP A 43 -25.41 0.43 5.35
C ASP A 43 -26.50 0.27 6.42
N ALA A 44 -27.72 -0.06 6.04
CA ALA A 44 -28.80 -0.37 6.98
C ALA A 44 -28.46 -1.54 7.93
N ILE A 45 -27.84 -2.60 7.41
CA ILE A 45 -27.35 -3.71 8.24
C ILE A 45 -26.17 -3.26 9.11
N TRP A 46 -25.30 -2.40 8.61
CA TRP A 46 -24.20 -1.84 9.41
C TRP A 46 -24.74 -1.06 10.61
N MET A 47 -25.70 -0.16 10.38
CA MET A 47 -26.37 0.59 11.45
C MET A 47 -27.11 -0.31 12.43
N GLN A 48 -27.78 -1.34 11.94
CA GLN A 48 -28.45 -2.32 12.81
C GLN A 48 -27.44 -3.10 13.66
N CYS A 49 -26.27 -3.44 13.12
CA CYS A 49 -25.19 -4.05 13.91
C CYS A 49 -24.68 -3.13 15.02
N LEU A 50 -24.64 -1.81 14.75
CA LEU A 50 -24.28 -0.83 15.76
C LEU A 50 -25.34 -0.74 16.87
N ASP A 51 -26.62 -0.62 16.50
CA ASP A 51 -27.74 -0.50 17.42
C ASP A 51 -27.88 -1.75 18.32
N GLU A 52 -27.58 -2.92 17.79
CA GLU A 52 -27.62 -4.20 18.54
C GLU A 52 -26.32 -4.46 19.33
N GLY A 53 -25.32 -3.57 19.30
CA GLY A 53 -24.03 -3.73 19.98
C GLY A 53 -23.13 -4.82 19.38
N LEU A 54 -23.40 -5.29 18.16
CA LEU A 54 -22.59 -6.33 17.52
C LEU A 54 -21.23 -5.81 17.10
N ILE A 55 -21.14 -4.51 16.76
CA ILE A 55 -19.87 -3.84 16.40
C ILE A 55 -18.88 -3.91 17.56
N ASP A 56 -19.34 -3.68 18.78
CA ASP A 56 -18.49 -3.74 19.97
C ASP A 56 -17.93 -5.16 20.17
N ILE A 57 -18.78 -6.18 20.02
CA ILE A 57 -18.35 -7.59 20.11
C ILE A 57 -17.26 -7.89 19.07
N PHE A 58 -17.45 -7.44 17.83
CA PHE A 58 -16.47 -7.65 16.76
C PHE A 58 -15.15 -6.94 17.08
N LYS A 59 -15.20 -5.70 17.55
CA LYS A 59 -14.02 -4.92 17.94
C LYS A 59 -13.32 -5.52 19.16
N GLU A 60 -14.07 -5.94 20.15
CA GLU A 60 -13.53 -6.65 21.32
C GLU A 60 -12.85 -7.96 20.92
N ALA A 61 -13.42 -8.71 19.98
CA ALA A 61 -12.79 -9.93 19.46
C ALA A 61 -11.48 -9.65 18.67
N GLY A 62 -11.23 -8.41 18.25
CA GLY A 62 -10.07 -8.03 17.44
C GLY A 62 -10.33 -8.05 15.94
N ALA A 63 -11.59 -8.02 15.50
CA ALA A 63 -11.93 -7.96 14.08
C ALA A 63 -11.74 -6.56 13.49
N LEU A 64 -11.44 -6.52 12.20
CA LEU A 64 -11.53 -5.32 11.37
C LEU A 64 -12.95 -5.23 10.80
N VAL A 65 -13.72 -4.24 11.23
CA VAL A 65 -15.06 -3.97 10.69
C VAL A 65 -14.95 -2.87 9.66
N SER A 66 -15.40 -3.14 8.45
CA SER A 66 -15.43 -2.19 7.33
C SER A 66 -16.83 -1.64 7.11
N ASN A 67 -16.93 -0.58 6.33
CA ASN A 67 -18.21 -0.14 5.77
C ASN A 67 -18.84 -1.23 4.91
N ALA A 68 -20.15 -1.16 4.73
CA ALA A 68 -20.89 -2.05 3.86
C ALA A 68 -20.37 -2.01 2.41
N GLY A 69 -20.37 -3.16 1.74
CA GLY A 69 -19.94 -3.21 0.35
C GLY A 69 -19.75 -4.60 -0.22
N CYS A 70 -19.21 -4.65 -1.44
CA CYS A 70 -18.95 -5.88 -2.19
C CYS A 70 -17.73 -6.65 -1.65
N ALA A 71 -16.84 -5.95 -1.01
CA ALA A 71 -15.67 -6.46 -0.27
C ALA A 71 -14.84 -7.49 -1.06
N GLY A 72 -14.53 -8.65 -0.49
CA GLY A 72 -13.68 -9.67 -1.10
C GLY A 72 -14.06 -10.12 -2.51
N CYS A 73 -15.29 -9.82 -2.94
CA CYS A 73 -15.75 -10.11 -4.31
C CYS A 73 -15.21 -9.13 -5.37
N ALA A 74 -14.68 -7.99 -4.97
CA ALA A 74 -14.15 -6.97 -5.88
C ALA A 74 -12.66 -6.74 -5.63
N ALA A 75 -11.89 -6.69 -6.69
CA ALA A 75 -10.46 -6.43 -6.59
C ALA A 75 -10.19 -5.06 -5.93
N GLY A 76 -9.17 -5.00 -5.07
CA GLY A 76 -8.81 -3.79 -4.34
C GLY A 76 -9.71 -3.43 -3.15
N GLN A 77 -10.70 -4.27 -2.83
CA GLN A 77 -11.61 -4.08 -1.70
C GLN A 77 -11.14 -4.85 -0.46
N VAL A 78 -11.73 -4.50 0.69
CA VAL A 78 -11.52 -5.24 1.96
C VAL A 78 -11.88 -6.71 1.77
N GLY A 79 -11.05 -7.61 2.26
CA GLY A 79 -11.27 -9.06 2.18
C GLY A 79 -10.43 -9.78 1.14
N GLN A 80 -9.66 -9.06 0.30
CA GLN A 80 -8.66 -9.67 -0.56
C GLN A 80 -7.52 -10.27 0.27
N ASN A 81 -6.94 -11.38 -0.22
CA ASN A 81 -5.78 -12.03 0.37
C ASN A 81 -4.52 -11.86 -0.49
N GLY A 82 -3.37 -12.03 0.14
CA GLY A 82 -2.05 -11.99 -0.49
C GLY A 82 -1.61 -13.36 -0.99
N LYS A 83 -0.49 -13.37 -1.73
CA LYS A 83 0.13 -14.59 -2.24
C LYS A 83 0.55 -15.51 -1.09
N GLY A 84 0.12 -16.77 -1.16
CA GLY A 84 0.43 -17.78 -0.15
C GLY A 84 -0.44 -17.73 1.10
N GLU A 85 -1.31 -16.74 1.25
CA GLU A 85 -2.27 -16.69 2.37
C GLU A 85 -3.43 -17.66 2.17
N VAL A 86 -3.94 -18.18 3.26
CA VAL A 86 -5.11 -19.06 3.33
C VAL A 86 -6.26 -18.31 3.99
N THR A 87 -7.36 -18.15 3.25
CA THR A 87 -8.58 -17.49 3.70
C THR A 87 -9.71 -18.48 3.88
N VAL A 88 -10.41 -18.46 5.02
CA VAL A 88 -11.73 -19.03 5.20
C VAL A 88 -12.77 -17.90 5.04
N SER A 89 -13.77 -18.10 4.18
CA SER A 89 -14.58 -16.99 3.67
C SER A 89 -16.05 -17.36 3.55
N THR A 90 -16.94 -16.43 3.89
CA THR A 90 -18.36 -16.51 3.54
C THR A 90 -18.66 -16.03 2.11
N GLY A 91 -17.64 -15.75 1.31
CA GLY A 91 -17.82 -15.30 -0.07
C GLY A 91 -18.62 -16.28 -0.94
N ASN A 92 -19.09 -15.80 -2.10
CA ASN A 92 -19.95 -16.62 -2.96
C ASN A 92 -19.17 -17.51 -3.92
N ARG A 93 -17.92 -17.21 -4.18
CA ARG A 93 -17.08 -17.88 -5.18
C ARG A 93 -15.62 -17.88 -4.74
N ASN A 94 -14.90 -18.94 -5.08
CA ASN A 94 -13.50 -19.13 -4.71
C ASN A 94 -12.58 -19.56 -5.87
N PHE A 95 -12.95 -19.27 -7.11
CA PHE A 95 -12.04 -19.55 -8.22
C PHE A 95 -10.75 -18.69 -8.10
N PRO A 96 -9.62 -19.17 -8.63
CA PRO A 96 -8.33 -18.48 -8.50
C PRO A 96 -8.40 -17.00 -8.90
N GLY A 97 -7.86 -16.12 -8.06
CA GLY A 97 -7.87 -14.69 -8.26
C GLY A 97 -9.14 -13.94 -7.84
N LYS A 98 -10.22 -14.65 -7.47
CA LYS A 98 -11.50 -14.00 -7.13
C LYS A 98 -11.40 -13.14 -5.86
N GLN A 99 -10.72 -13.64 -4.84
CA GLN A 99 -10.57 -12.96 -3.55
C GLN A 99 -9.10 -12.69 -3.23
N GLY A 100 -8.28 -12.41 -4.25
CA GLY A 100 -6.85 -12.16 -4.14
C GLY A 100 -5.98 -13.28 -4.70
N GLN A 101 -4.72 -13.33 -4.30
CA GLN A 101 -3.71 -14.23 -4.85
C GLN A 101 -3.47 -15.49 -4.02
N GLY A 102 -4.13 -15.62 -2.87
CA GLY A 102 -4.04 -16.77 -1.97
C GLY A 102 -5.13 -17.81 -2.20
N SER A 103 -5.13 -18.83 -1.35
CA SER A 103 -6.15 -19.90 -1.36
C SER A 103 -7.38 -19.47 -0.58
N VAL A 104 -8.59 -19.77 -1.12
CA VAL A 104 -9.86 -19.41 -0.47
C VAL A 104 -10.73 -20.67 -0.28
N PHE A 105 -11.21 -20.84 0.94
CA PHE A 105 -12.13 -21.93 1.32
C PHE A 105 -13.46 -21.33 1.73
N LEU A 106 -14.53 -21.69 1.05
CA LEU A 106 -15.87 -21.19 1.36
C LEU A 106 -16.46 -21.94 2.55
N ALA A 107 -17.08 -21.18 3.44
CA ALA A 107 -17.68 -21.73 4.66
C ALA A 107 -18.85 -20.86 5.14
N SER A 108 -19.68 -21.42 6.03
CA SER A 108 -20.75 -20.68 6.70
C SER A 108 -20.20 -19.62 7.66
N PRO A 109 -21.00 -18.59 8.02
CA PRO A 109 -20.63 -17.60 9.04
C PRO A 109 -20.10 -18.22 10.34
N ALA A 110 -20.75 -19.26 10.83
CA ALA A 110 -20.38 -19.97 12.02
C ALA A 110 -19.00 -20.63 11.93
N VAL A 111 -18.71 -21.28 10.80
CA VAL A 111 -17.40 -21.91 10.54
C VAL A 111 -16.30 -20.86 10.37
N VAL A 112 -16.60 -19.74 9.72
CA VAL A 112 -15.62 -18.63 9.58
C VAL A 112 -15.27 -18.04 10.94
N ALA A 113 -16.26 -17.76 11.79
CA ALA A 113 -16.04 -17.25 13.15
C ALA A 113 -15.25 -18.24 14.01
N ALA A 114 -15.62 -19.51 14.00
CA ALA A 114 -14.91 -20.57 14.72
C ALA A 114 -13.45 -20.70 14.26
N SER A 115 -13.22 -20.66 12.96
CA SER A 115 -11.89 -20.76 12.36
C SER A 115 -11.02 -19.54 12.69
N ALA A 116 -11.62 -18.36 12.80
CA ALA A 116 -10.91 -17.15 13.24
C ALA A 116 -10.42 -17.27 14.69
N LEU A 117 -11.19 -17.90 15.56
CA LEU A 117 -10.81 -18.15 16.95
C LEU A 117 -9.77 -19.26 17.10
N ALA A 118 -9.83 -20.27 16.21
CA ALA A 118 -8.95 -21.43 16.30
C ALA A 118 -7.57 -21.23 15.63
N GLY A 119 -7.51 -20.41 14.56
CA GLY A 119 -6.32 -20.26 13.71
C GLY A 119 -6.21 -21.28 12.58
N TYR A 120 -7.22 -22.12 12.41
CA TYR A 120 -7.36 -23.11 11.33
C TYR A 120 -8.84 -23.38 11.05
N ILE A 121 -9.14 -24.00 9.92
CA ILE A 121 -10.52 -24.28 9.53
C ILE A 121 -11.11 -25.32 10.46
N THR A 122 -12.17 -24.94 11.18
CA THR A 122 -12.87 -25.78 12.16
C THR A 122 -14.35 -25.42 12.27
N THR A 123 -15.11 -26.22 12.99
CA THR A 123 -16.54 -26.00 13.29
C THR A 123 -16.73 -25.40 14.68
N PRO A 124 -17.89 -24.77 14.97
CA PRO A 124 -18.15 -24.15 16.28
C PRO A 124 -18.05 -25.08 17.47
N ASP A 125 -18.39 -26.35 17.31
CA ASP A 125 -18.31 -27.39 18.33
C ASP A 125 -16.90 -27.92 18.59
N ALA A 126 -15.97 -27.61 17.69
CA ALA A 126 -14.57 -28.04 17.77
C ALA A 126 -13.57 -26.88 17.96
N ILE A 127 -14.03 -25.73 18.49
CA ILE A 127 -13.14 -24.60 18.81
C ILE A 127 -12.22 -25.03 19.97
N PRO A 128 -10.89 -24.96 19.81
CA PRO A 128 -9.96 -25.37 20.84
C PRO A 128 -9.95 -24.38 22.01
N ALA A 129 -9.65 -24.86 23.21
CA ALA A 129 -9.48 -24.02 24.40
C ALA A 129 -8.31 -23.01 24.26
N LYS A 130 -7.30 -23.38 23.47
CA LYS A 130 -6.21 -22.48 23.09
C LYS A 130 -6.09 -22.44 21.57
N PRO A 131 -6.03 -21.24 20.97
CA PRO A 131 -5.85 -21.11 19.54
C PRO A 131 -4.51 -21.70 19.08
N MET A 132 -4.44 -22.08 17.79
CA MET A 132 -3.18 -22.48 17.20
C MET A 132 -2.24 -21.28 17.18
N GLU A 133 -1.07 -21.44 17.77
CA GLU A 133 -0.02 -20.44 17.59
C GLU A 133 0.55 -20.48 16.17
N PRO A 134 0.83 -19.32 15.57
CA PRO A 134 1.45 -19.28 14.25
C PRO A 134 2.77 -20.05 14.28
N ALA A 135 2.98 -20.97 13.35
CA ALA A 135 4.29 -21.62 13.17
C ALA A 135 5.33 -20.52 12.91
N GLY A 136 6.27 -20.35 13.84
CA GLY A 136 7.26 -19.27 13.80
C GLY A 136 6.81 -17.99 14.53
N SER A 137 5.82 -18.06 15.43
CA SER A 137 5.61 -17.03 16.45
C SER A 137 6.60 -17.13 17.64
N ALA A 138 7.80 -17.66 17.48
CA ALA A 138 8.90 -16.91 18.04
C ALA A 138 8.58 -15.49 17.62
N SER A 139 8.09 -14.67 18.54
CA SER A 139 7.88 -13.25 18.34
C SER A 139 8.96 -12.83 17.36
N ARG A 140 8.60 -12.63 16.07
CA ARG A 140 9.44 -11.74 15.29
C ARG A 140 9.58 -10.62 16.28
N PRO A 141 10.74 -10.44 16.91
CA PRO A 141 10.89 -9.27 17.72
C PRO A 141 10.38 -8.27 16.75
N VAL A 142 9.33 -7.48 17.10
CA VAL A 142 9.15 -6.20 16.45
C VAL A 142 10.56 -5.73 16.51
N THR A 143 11.26 -5.98 15.42
CA THR A 143 12.55 -5.42 15.22
C THR A 143 12.10 -4.00 15.24
N GLN A 144 12.08 -3.44 16.49
CA GLN A 144 12.18 -2.02 16.66
C GLN A 144 13.22 -1.77 15.65
N THR A 145 12.68 -1.35 14.45
CA THR A 145 13.41 -1.20 13.20
C THR A 145 14.77 -0.84 13.69
N ALA A 146 15.65 -1.87 13.68
CA ALA A 146 16.84 -1.86 14.50
C ALA A 146 17.29 -0.47 14.20
N LYS A 147 17.27 0.38 15.26
CA LYS A 147 17.72 1.74 15.12
C LYS A 147 18.94 1.49 14.32
N ALA A 148 18.75 1.62 12.98
CA ALA A 148 19.77 1.19 12.04
C ALA A 148 20.90 1.95 12.65
N GLN A 149 21.83 1.22 13.28
CA GLN A 149 23.06 1.85 13.65
C GLN A 149 23.43 2.43 12.31
N ALA A 150 22.94 3.65 12.13
CA ALA A 150 23.42 4.50 11.11
C ALA A 150 24.92 4.51 11.44
N ALA A 151 25.61 3.53 10.85
CA ALA A 151 26.98 3.76 10.54
C ALA A 151 26.89 5.17 10.03
N SER A 152 27.55 6.10 10.69
CA SER A 152 27.53 7.52 10.37
C SER A 152 28.14 7.67 8.98
N ALA A 153 27.45 7.12 7.99
CA ALA A 153 27.65 7.41 6.60
C ALA A 153 27.30 8.89 6.55
N VAL A 154 28.33 9.72 6.46
CA VAL A 154 28.20 11.15 6.22
C VAL A 154 27.24 11.25 5.05
N ARG A 155 25.99 11.62 5.33
CA ARG A 155 24.98 11.76 4.26
C ARG A 155 25.52 12.84 3.34
N PRO A 156 25.58 12.62 2.04
CA PRO A 156 26.07 13.64 1.12
C PRO A 156 25.22 14.90 1.30
N THR A 157 25.85 15.98 1.65
CA THR A 157 25.22 17.30 1.77
C THR A 157 25.15 18.01 0.42
N THR A 158 25.74 17.41 -0.60
CA THR A 158 25.80 17.93 -1.96
C THR A 158 25.47 16.82 -2.92
N ILE A 159 24.61 17.09 -3.88
CA ILE A 159 24.31 16.20 -5.01
C ILE A 159 24.71 16.89 -6.30
N LYS A 160 25.23 16.11 -7.25
CA LYS A 160 25.63 16.59 -8.58
C LYS A 160 25.10 15.62 -9.61
N GLY A 161 24.45 16.13 -10.65
CA GLY A 161 23.92 15.30 -11.69
C GLY A 161 23.50 16.05 -12.94
N ARG A 162 23.38 15.31 -14.03
CA ARG A 162 22.81 15.81 -15.28
C ARG A 162 21.31 16.00 -15.08
N ILE A 163 20.76 17.10 -15.63
CA ILE A 163 19.32 17.39 -15.52
C ILE A 163 18.53 16.89 -16.71
N TRP A 164 17.31 16.46 -16.42
CA TRP A 164 16.20 16.37 -17.35
C TRP A 164 15.30 17.56 -17.10
N LEU A 165 15.31 18.53 -18.01
CA LEU A 165 14.48 19.74 -17.88
C LEU A 165 13.13 19.49 -18.54
N ILE A 166 12.12 19.20 -17.74
CA ILE A 166 10.75 18.92 -18.19
C ILE A 166 9.88 20.15 -17.93
N GLU A 167 9.80 21.05 -18.89
CA GLU A 167 9.02 22.29 -18.79
C GLU A 167 7.51 22.03 -18.89
N ARG A 168 7.00 21.22 -17.95
CA ARG A 168 5.58 20.84 -17.91
C ARG A 168 5.06 20.91 -16.48
N ASP A 169 3.89 21.55 -16.35
CA ASP A 169 3.10 21.56 -15.11
C ASP A 169 2.16 20.35 -15.07
N ASN A 170 1.69 19.99 -13.87
CA ASN A 170 0.68 18.96 -13.62
C ASN A 170 1.06 17.59 -14.19
N ILE A 171 2.33 17.21 -14.07
CA ILE A 171 2.74 15.82 -14.33
C ILE A 171 2.16 14.97 -13.22
N ASP A 172 1.11 14.22 -13.54
CA ASP A 172 0.42 13.38 -12.56
C ASP A 172 1.11 12.01 -12.35
N THR A 173 0.70 11.31 -11.32
CA THR A 173 1.28 10.00 -10.97
C THR A 173 1.03 8.93 -12.05
N ASP A 174 0.03 9.10 -12.91
CA ASP A 174 -0.25 8.19 -14.01
C ASP A 174 0.67 8.44 -15.21
N MET A 175 1.10 9.69 -15.40
CA MET A 175 2.15 10.05 -16.36
C MET A 175 3.52 9.58 -15.89
N ILE A 176 3.78 9.58 -14.57
CA ILE A 176 5.05 9.10 -13.99
C ILE A 176 5.13 7.58 -14.08
N PHE A 177 4.11 6.89 -13.56
CA PHE A 177 4.04 5.43 -13.55
C PHE A 177 2.61 4.99 -13.83
N HIS A 178 2.37 4.50 -15.04
CA HIS A 178 1.02 4.22 -15.51
C HIS A 178 0.31 3.13 -14.71
N ASN A 179 -1.01 3.27 -14.52
CA ASN A 179 -1.84 2.37 -13.71
C ASN A 179 -1.79 0.90 -14.14
N ARG A 180 -1.53 0.61 -15.43
CA ARG A 180 -1.38 -0.77 -15.95
C ARG A 180 -0.24 -1.55 -15.30
N TYR A 181 0.72 -0.86 -14.68
CA TYR A 181 1.89 -1.48 -14.04
C TYR A 181 1.79 -1.57 -12.52
N LEU A 182 0.68 -1.18 -11.90
CA LEU A 182 0.51 -1.19 -10.44
C LEU A 182 0.58 -2.59 -9.81
N ALA A 183 0.44 -3.64 -10.63
CA ALA A 183 0.63 -5.02 -10.17
C ALA A 183 2.11 -5.40 -9.95
N ILE A 184 3.06 -4.57 -10.41
CA ILE A 184 4.49 -4.79 -10.20
C ILE A 184 4.83 -4.41 -8.76
N THR A 185 5.34 -5.36 -7.99
CA THR A 185 5.73 -5.18 -6.59
C THR A 185 7.24 -5.11 -6.40
N GLU A 186 8.01 -5.61 -7.35
CA GLU A 186 9.46 -5.60 -7.32
C GLU A 186 10.00 -4.25 -7.79
N MET A 187 10.57 -3.48 -6.86
CA MET A 187 11.07 -2.13 -7.15
C MET A 187 12.05 -2.09 -8.34
N ARG A 188 12.92 -3.10 -8.47
CA ARG A 188 13.91 -3.16 -9.56
C ARG A 188 13.29 -3.19 -10.96
N GLU A 189 12.04 -3.65 -11.06
CA GLU A 189 11.33 -3.74 -12.34
C GLU A 189 10.57 -2.46 -12.67
N MET A 190 10.40 -1.53 -11.71
CA MET A 190 9.58 -0.35 -11.90
C MET A 190 10.25 0.70 -12.77
N GLY A 191 11.58 0.83 -12.69
CA GLY A 191 12.34 1.87 -13.40
C GLY A 191 12.10 1.90 -14.90
N GLN A 192 12.00 0.74 -15.54
CA GLN A 192 11.81 0.62 -16.98
C GLN A 192 10.52 1.26 -17.52
N TYR A 193 9.56 1.57 -16.63
CA TYR A 193 8.26 2.16 -16.97
C TYR A 193 8.14 3.64 -16.57
N ALA A 194 9.20 4.23 -16.02
CA ALA A 194 9.18 5.63 -15.64
C ALA A 194 8.94 6.52 -16.87
N PHE A 195 7.92 7.38 -16.80
CA PHE A 195 7.49 8.29 -17.86
C PHE A 195 7.06 7.64 -19.18
N ASP A 196 6.78 6.33 -19.23
CA ASP A 196 6.33 5.68 -20.47
C ASP A 196 4.97 6.22 -20.97
N ASN A 197 4.21 6.87 -20.09
CA ASN A 197 2.94 7.54 -20.36
C ASN A 197 3.05 9.08 -20.41
N LEU A 198 4.25 9.63 -20.44
CA LEU A 198 4.48 11.06 -20.58
C LEU A 198 4.90 11.37 -22.03
N ASP A 199 4.05 12.08 -22.76
CA ASP A 199 4.35 12.44 -24.15
C ASP A 199 5.63 13.27 -24.26
N GLY A 200 6.52 12.86 -25.16
CA GLY A 200 7.86 13.41 -25.35
C GLY A 200 8.94 12.73 -24.48
N TYR A 201 8.56 11.90 -23.52
CA TYR A 201 9.50 11.26 -22.57
C TYR A 201 9.33 9.74 -22.46
N LYS A 202 8.63 9.10 -23.40
CA LYS A 202 8.37 7.64 -23.38
C LYS A 202 9.61 6.77 -23.40
N ASP A 203 10.73 7.31 -23.83
CA ASP A 203 12.03 6.66 -23.84
C ASP A 203 12.95 7.10 -22.68
N PHE A 204 12.42 7.88 -21.73
CA PHE A 204 13.16 8.38 -20.57
C PHE A 204 13.91 7.25 -19.84
N ALA A 205 13.21 6.17 -19.50
CA ALA A 205 13.79 5.05 -18.76
C ALA A 205 14.99 4.38 -19.47
N LYS A 206 15.07 4.48 -20.80
CA LYS A 206 16.18 3.94 -21.60
C LYS A 206 17.37 4.88 -21.67
N LYS A 207 17.14 6.19 -21.48
CA LYS A 207 18.15 7.26 -21.65
C LYS A 207 18.65 7.81 -20.31
N ALA A 208 17.85 7.65 -19.24
CA ALA A 208 18.22 8.07 -17.91
C ALA A 208 19.43 7.28 -17.40
N GLN A 209 20.27 7.96 -16.64
CA GLN A 209 21.48 7.38 -16.04
C GLN A 209 21.41 7.54 -14.51
N PRO A 210 21.95 6.59 -13.77
CA PRO A 210 22.14 6.78 -12.33
C PRO A 210 22.86 8.08 -12.04
N GLY A 211 22.30 8.87 -11.13
CA GLY A 211 22.82 10.20 -10.83
C GLY A 211 22.09 11.36 -11.50
N ASP A 212 21.22 11.09 -12.47
CA ASP A 212 20.42 12.14 -13.11
C ASP A 212 19.46 12.81 -12.11
N ILE A 213 19.08 14.05 -12.42
CA ILE A 213 18.17 14.89 -11.63
C ILE A 213 17.01 15.32 -12.56
N ILE A 214 15.78 15.25 -12.07
CA ILE A 214 14.62 15.75 -12.80
C ILE A 214 14.31 17.17 -12.34
N VAL A 215 14.13 18.10 -13.30
CA VAL A 215 13.66 19.46 -13.04
C VAL A 215 12.32 19.63 -13.75
N ALA A 216 11.26 19.93 -13.00
CA ALA A 216 9.89 19.98 -13.54
C ALA A 216 9.14 21.24 -13.11
N GLY A 217 7.97 21.45 -13.69
CA GLY A 217 7.07 22.58 -13.41
C GLY A 217 6.31 22.45 -12.10
N LYS A 218 5.12 23.06 -12.05
CA LYS A 218 4.24 23.06 -10.88
C LYS A 218 3.48 21.75 -10.75
N ASN A 219 3.14 21.41 -9.49
CA ASN A 219 2.22 20.32 -9.14
C ASN A 219 2.68 18.95 -9.67
N PHE A 220 3.98 18.68 -9.57
CA PHE A 220 4.56 17.39 -9.96
C PHE A 220 4.08 16.27 -9.04
N GLY A 221 3.70 15.14 -9.61
CA GLY A 221 3.19 13.99 -8.86
C GLY A 221 1.76 14.18 -8.34
N SER A 222 0.96 15.05 -8.98
CA SER A 222 -0.45 15.22 -8.67
C SER A 222 -1.25 13.93 -8.92
N GLY A 223 -2.46 13.83 -8.37
CA GLY A 223 -3.36 12.71 -8.61
C GLY A 223 -3.31 11.63 -7.53
N SER A 224 -3.49 10.38 -7.95
CA SER A 224 -3.65 9.23 -7.03
C SER A 224 -2.39 8.92 -6.24
N SER A 225 -2.57 8.43 -5.00
CA SER A 225 -1.45 7.95 -4.18
C SER A 225 -0.83 6.70 -4.80
N ARG A 226 0.41 6.83 -5.28
CA ARG A 226 1.18 5.72 -5.86
C ARG A 226 2.62 5.79 -5.37
N GLN A 227 2.98 4.87 -4.50
CA GLN A 227 4.37 4.73 -4.08
C GLN A 227 5.28 4.41 -5.28
N GLN A 228 4.79 3.62 -6.24
CA GLN A 228 5.51 3.25 -7.45
C GLN A 228 5.97 4.45 -8.30
N ALA A 229 5.26 5.60 -8.21
CA ALA A 229 5.68 6.82 -8.89
C ALA A 229 6.95 7.46 -8.29
N VAL A 230 7.33 7.06 -7.09
CA VAL A 230 8.63 7.41 -6.46
C VAL A 230 9.63 6.27 -6.70
N ASP A 231 9.20 5.04 -6.48
CA ASP A 231 10.05 3.85 -6.52
C ASP A 231 10.65 3.61 -7.92
N CYS A 232 9.94 3.99 -9.00
CA CYS A 232 10.47 3.89 -10.35
C CYS A 232 11.71 4.79 -10.58
N PHE A 233 11.74 5.98 -9.97
CA PHE A 233 12.91 6.85 -10.06
C PHE A 233 14.06 6.34 -9.18
N ILE A 234 13.76 5.84 -7.99
CA ILE A 234 14.78 5.19 -7.13
C ILE A 234 15.41 4.01 -7.88
N SER A 235 14.58 3.20 -8.55
CA SER A 235 15.04 2.04 -9.32
C SER A 235 15.96 2.42 -10.49
N LEU A 236 15.76 3.59 -11.09
CA LEU A 236 16.64 4.13 -12.15
C LEU A 236 17.91 4.80 -11.60
N GLY A 237 18.00 5.00 -10.29
CA GLY A 237 19.10 5.74 -9.67
C GLY A 237 19.00 7.26 -9.85
N ILE A 238 17.82 7.80 -10.11
CA ILE A 238 17.57 9.26 -10.11
C ILE A 238 17.86 9.79 -8.72
N GLN A 239 18.68 10.85 -8.62
CA GLN A 239 19.12 11.38 -7.33
C GLN A 239 18.10 12.30 -6.67
N ALA A 240 17.38 13.08 -7.44
CA ALA A 240 16.42 14.05 -6.92
C ALA A 240 15.38 14.44 -7.99
N VAL A 241 14.25 14.93 -7.51
CA VAL A 241 13.31 15.71 -8.31
C VAL A 241 13.22 17.12 -7.76
N ILE A 242 13.40 18.11 -8.63
CA ILE A 242 13.25 19.52 -8.32
C ILE A 242 12.03 20.03 -9.08
N ALA A 243 11.06 20.61 -8.40
CA ALA A 243 9.86 21.12 -9.04
C ALA A 243 9.43 22.47 -8.43
N ARG A 244 8.63 23.25 -9.15
CA ARG A 244 8.04 24.49 -8.58
C ARG A 244 7.10 24.19 -7.42
N SER A 245 6.41 23.07 -7.46
CA SER A 245 5.61 22.51 -6.37
C SER A 245 5.31 21.05 -6.62
N PHE A 246 4.95 20.32 -5.58
CA PHE A 246 4.58 18.91 -5.63
C PHE A 246 3.12 18.68 -5.27
N GLY A 247 2.53 17.60 -5.76
CA GLY A 247 1.31 17.04 -5.20
C GLY A 247 1.60 16.55 -3.77
N ALA A 248 0.78 16.95 -2.79
CA ALA A 248 1.04 16.70 -1.36
C ALA A 248 1.25 15.21 -1.02
N ILE A 249 0.55 14.31 -1.72
CA ILE A 249 0.67 12.86 -1.49
C ILE A 249 2.00 12.35 -2.05
N TYR A 250 2.39 12.79 -3.24
CA TYR A 250 3.67 12.41 -3.86
C TYR A 250 4.86 12.86 -3.02
N GLU A 251 4.83 14.13 -2.58
CA GLU A 251 5.88 14.69 -1.71
C GLU A 251 6.03 13.86 -0.43
N ARG A 252 4.93 13.52 0.23
CA ARG A 252 4.95 12.66 1.42
C ARG A 252 5.50 11.27 1.14
N ASN A 253 5.13 10.67 0.02
CA ASN A 253 5.64 9.36 -0.39
C ASN A 253 7.15 9.41 -0.65
N ALA A 254 7.64 10.47 -1.30
CA ALA A 254 9.07 10.69 -1.56
C ALA A 254 9.86 10.86 -0.26
N ILE A 255 9.37 11.69 0.67
CA ILE A 255 9.99 11.88 2.00
C ILE A 255 10.05 10.56 2.77
N ASN A 256 8.96 9.78 2.77
CA ASN A 256 8.92 8.48 3.44
C ASN A 256 9.90 7.46 2.84
N ALA A 257 10.16 7.55 1.55
CA ALA A 257 11.14 6.73 0.84
C ALA A 257 12.58 7.27 0.96
N ALA A 258 12.80 8.38 1.68
CA ALA A 258 14.05 9.11 1.72
C ALA A 258 14.57 9.53 0.34
N PHE A 259 13.67 9.78 -0.60
CA PHE A 259 13.98 10.25 -1.94
C PHE A 259 13.96 11.78 -1.96
N PRO A 260 15.07 12.44 -2.37
CA PRO A 260 15.19 13.89 -2.32
C PRO A 260 14.20 14.59 -3.27
N VAL A 261 13.38 15.47 -2.70
CA VAL A 261 12.51 16.39 -3.42
C VAL A 261 12.76 17.81 -2.96
N LEU A 262 12.92 18.74 -3.90
CA LEU A 262 13.26 20.13 -3.61
C LEU A 262 12.33 21.06 -4.40
N THR A 263 11.92 22.15 -3.77
CA THR A 263 11.15 23.20 -4.45
C THR A 263 12.04 24.37 -4.85
N TYR A 264 11.70 25.00 -5.97
CA TYR A 264 12.38 26.21 -6.43
C TYR A 264 11.37 27.32 -6.77
N GLY A 265 11.78 28.57 -6.57
CA GLY A 265 10.97 29.72 -6.97
C GLY A 265 11.17 30.09 -8.45
N SER A 266 12.41 30.27 -8.87
CA SER A 266 12.78 30.62 -10.24
C SER A 266 14.23 30.22 -10.53
N PHE A 267 14.49 29.74 -11.74
CA PHE A 267 15.83 29.50 -12.28
C PHE A 267 16.28 30.57 -13.26
N GLU A 268 15.59 31.69 -13.36
CA GLU A 268 15.89 32.76 -14.33
C GLU A 268 17.34 33.25 -14.27
N LYS A 269 17.99 33.15 -13.09
CA LYS A 269 19.39 33.55 -12.90
C LYS A 269 20.39 32.45 -13.29
N ILE A 270 19.97 31.22 -13.56
CA ILE A 270 20.86 30.06 -13.74
C ILE A 270 20.89 29.61 -15.21
N ASP A 271 19.93 30.05 -16.04
CA ASP A 271 19.80 29.68 -17.47
C ASP A 271 20.01 28.17 -17.72
N LEU A 272 19.12 27.35 -17.13
CA LEU A 272 19.20 25.89 -17.25
C LEU A 272 18.76 25.42 -18.64
N LYS A 273 19.50 24.45 -19.18
CA LYS A 273 19.14 23.71 -20.41
C LYS A 273 19.09 22.23 -20.14
N ASP A 274 18.25 21.51 -20.88
CA ASP A 274 18.20 20.06 -20.79
C ASP A 274 19.61 19.46 -21.04
N GLY A 275 20.00 18.53 -20.18
CA GLY A 275 21.33 17.92 -20.23
C GLY A 275 22.44 18.67 -19.49
N ASP A 276 22.20 19.88 -18.98
CA ASP A 276 23.18 20.57 -18.11
C ASP A 276 23.50 19.74 -16.87
N VAL A 277 24.69 19.95 -16.31
CA VAL A 277 25.09 19.36 -15.04
C VAL A 277 24.96 20.41 -13.95
N ILE A 278 24.23 20.10 -12.91
CA ILE A 278 24.07 20.99 -11.75
C ILE A 278 24.63 20.37 -10.48
N THR A 279 25.08 21.23 -9.60
CA THR A 279 25.46 20.90 -8.22
C THR A 279 24.50 21.58 -7.26
N ILE A 280 23.94 20.83 -6.30
CA ILE A 280 22.98 21.30 -5.31
C ILE A 280 23.57 21.08 -3.92
N ASN A 281 23.64 22.13 -3.13
CA ASN A 281 23.95 22.04 -1.70
C ASN A 281 22.62 21.83 -0.93
N LEU A 282 22.44 20.66 -0.34
CA LEU A 282 21.20 20.30 0.39
C LEU A 282 21.06 21.05 1.74
N LEU A 283 22.12 21.66 2.25
CA LEU A 283 22.06 22.42 3.51
C LEU A 283 21.64 23.87 3.28
N THR A 284 22.13 24.50 2.21
CA THR A 284 21.85 25.91 1.90
C THR A 284 20.77 26.09 0.86
N GLY A 285 20.49 25.08 0.04
CA GLY A 285 19.60 25.16 -1.09
C GLY A 285 20.23 25.81 -2.33
N ASP A 286 21.55 26.09 -2.30
CA ASP A 286 22.23 26.68 -3.43
C ASP A 286 22.32 25.70 -4.60
N VAL A 287 22.09 26.21 -5.80
CA VAL A 287 22.19 25.46 -7.07
C VAL A 287 23.16 26.16 -7.99
N VAL A 288 24.16 25.43 -8.45
CA VAL A 288 25.16 25.92 -9.40
C VAL A 288 25.05 25.12 -10.70
N ASN A 289 24.96 25.82 -11.84
CA ASN A 289 25.11 25.22 -13.16
C ASN A 289 26.60 25.12 -13.48
N GLU A 290 27.08 23.93 -13.76
CA GLU A 290 28.50 23.64 -14.02
C GLU A 290 28.91 23.96 -15.47
N ARG A 291 27.99 24.49 -16.28
CA ARG A 291 28.26 24.89 -17.67
C ARG A 291 29.15 26.12 -17.75
#